data_db3effa487bc9dc6cba4c5a561d52d5a
#
_entry.id   db3effa487bc9dc6cba4c5a561d52d5a
#
_cell.length_a   1.000
_cell.length_b   1.000
_cell.length_c   1.000
_cell.angle_alpha   90.00
_cell.angle_beta   90.00
_cell.angle_gamma   90.00
#
_symmetry.space_group_name_H-M   'P 1'
#
loop_
_entity.id
_entity.type
_entity.pdbx_description
1 polymer ?
#
loop_
_entity_poly.entity_id
_entity_poly.type
_entity_poly.pdbx_seq_one_letter_code
_entity_poly.pdbx_strand_id
1 'polypeptide(L)'
;MNRILFLLGLMLSGLLVSCSPDAPRYTIGVSQCSDDTWRHKMNDEIQREALFYGGVKVETRTAHDDSRRQIEDIRYFIRQKVDLLIVAANEGMALTPVVEEAFDKGIPVIMVDRRILSDKYTAYIGADNYELGKAVGNYIAHRLKGRGKVVELSGLVGSTPAIERHQGFMSAISQYPDMTLLASEDAGWLQQPAEAKMDSLLQRFPEIDAVYGMNEIGRA
;
A
#
# COMPACT_ATOMS: atom_id res chain seq x y z
N MET A 1 13.26 -51.61 46.90
CA MET A 1 12.41 -50.39 46.83
C MET A 1 13.08 -49.26 46.02
N ASN A 2 14.37 -49.00 46.18
CA ASN A 2 15.05 -47.89 45.50
C ASN A 2 15.27 -48.07 43.98
N ARG A 3 15.35 -49.29 43.45
CA ARG A 3 15.56 -49.51 41.99
C ARG A 3 14.30 -49.29 41.16
N ILE A 4 13.12 -49.52 41.72
CA ILE A 4 11.83 -49.32 41.04
C ILE A 4 11.50 -47.83 40.98
N LEU A 5 11.79 -47.05 42.03
CA LEU A 5 11.66 -45.58 42.02
C LEU A 5 12.57 -44.88 41.01
N PHE A 6 13.82 -45.45 40.84
CA PHE A 6 14.77 -44.91 39.86
C PHE A 6 14.30 -45.15 38.41
N LEU A 7 13.75 -46.33 38.15
CA LEU A 7 13.19 -46.65 36.82
C LEU A 7 11.90 -45.85 36.49
N LEU A 8 11.05 -45.60 37.49
CA LEU A 8 9.87 -44.72 37.31
C LEU A 8 10.27 -43.24 37.06
N GLY A 9 11.33 -42.78 37.72
CA GLY A 9 11.86 -41.41 37.46
C GLY A 9 12.46 -41.25 36.07
N LEU A 10 13.12 -42.30 35.53
CA LEU A 10 13.68 -42.30 34.18
C LEU A 10 12.57 -42.39 33.10
N MET A 11 11.46 -43.09 33.36
CA MET A 11 10.32 -43.10 32.43
C MET A 11 9.52 -41.78 32.41
N LEU A 12 9.44 -41.06 33.54
CA LEU A 12 8.72 -39.81 33.62
C LEU A 12 9.50 -38.65 32.96
N SER A 13 10.84 -38.71 32.91
CA SER A 13 11.67 -37.74 32.23
C SER A 13 11.68 -37.86 30.69
N GLY A 14 11.29 -39.02 30.15
CA GLY A 14 11.15 -39.24 28.71
C GLY A 14 9.85 -38.69 28.09
N LEU A 15 8.86 -38.25 28.92
CA LEU A 15 7.58 -37.71 28.44
C LEU A 15 7.56 -36.17 28.27
N LEU A 16 8.64 -35.51 28.58
CA LEU A 16 8.85 -34.10 28.24
C LEU A 16 9.45 -33.96 26.83
N VAL A 17 8.95 -34.74 25.85
CA VAL A 17 9.15 -34.37 24.44
C VAL A 17 8.37 -33.10 24.24
N SER A 18 9.07 -31.98 24.39
CA SER A 18 8.63 -30.66 24.05
C SER A 18 8.01 -30.72 22.66
N CYS A 19 6.71 -30.50 22.55
CA CYS A 19 6.10 -30.04 21.31
C CYS A 19 6.73 -28.68 21.00
N SER A 20 7.92 -28.68 20.42
CA SER A 20 8.37 -27.49 19.71
C SER A 20 7.36 -27.26 18.59
N PRO A 21 6.70 -26.09 18.52
CA PRO A 21 5.88 -25.81 17.36
C PRO A 21 6.75 -26.03 16.12
N ASP A 22 6.25 -26.81 15.16
CA ASP A 22 6.97 -27.04 13.90
C ASP A 22 7.42 -25.70 13.33
N ALA A 23 8.69 -25.63 12.92
CA ALA A 23 9.20 -24.43 12.26
C ALA A 23 8.29 -24.10 11.07
N PRO A 24 7.99 -22.82 10.83
CA PRO A 24 7.13 -22.44 9.71
C PRO A 24 7.72 -22.99 8.40
N ARG A 25 6.85 -23.63 7.62
CA ARG A 25 7.24 -24.19 6.30
C ARG A 25 7.43 -23.10 5.27
N TYR A 26 6.66 -22.02 5.40
CA TYR A 26 6.71 -20.87 4.51
C TYR A 26 6.73 -19.58 5.32
N THR A 27 7.54 -18.62 4.87
CA THR A 27 7.59 -17.27 5.42
C THR A 27 7.17 -16.26 4.37
N ILE A 28 6.14 -15.47 4.68
CA ILE A 28 5.67 -14.37 3.85
C ILE A 28 6.15 -13.07 4.47
N GLY A 29 6.93 -12.30 3.72
CA GLY A 29 7.29 -10.93 4.08
C GLY A 29 6.23 -9.95 3.58
N VAL A 30 5.80 -9.02 4.43
CA VAL A 30 4.88 -7.93 4.06
C VAL A 30 5.56 -6.60 4.31
N SER A 31 5.79 -5.83 3.24
CA SER A 31 6.38 -4.49 3.29
C SER A 31 5.32 -3.44 3.05
N GLN A 32 4.93 -2.73 4.14
CA GLN A 32 3.93 -1.67 4.11
C GLN A 32 4.57 -0.30 4.00
N CYS A 33 3.97 0.58 3.18
CA CYS A 33 4.44 1.94 3.00
C CYS A 33 4.14 2.84 4.21
N SER A 34 2.94 2.76 4.77
CA SER A 34 2.43 3.66 5.81
C SER A 34 1.81 2.90 6.97
N ASP A 35 1.44 3.64 8.02
CA ASP A 35 0.90 3.13 9.28
C ASP A 35 -0.50 3.72 9.56
N ASP A 36 -1.31 3.79 8.52
CA ASP A 36 -2.68 4.28 8.59
C ASP A 36 -3.70 3.15 8.87
N THR A 37 -4.94 3.53 9.20
CA THR A 37 -6.03 2.60 9.53
C THR A 37 -6.31 1.62 8.40
N TRP A 38 -6.17 2.04 7.13
CA TRP A 38 -6.40 1.18 5.98
C TRP A 38 -5.30 0.09 5.88
N ARG A 39 -4.04 0.47 6.15
CA ARG A 39 -2.91 -0.48 6.17
C ARG A 39 -3.01 -1.46 7.34
N HIS A 40 -3.41 -0.99 8.51
CA HIS A 40 -3.70 -1.89 9.64
C HIS A 40 -4.76 -2.93 9.26
N LYS A 41 -5.88 -2.49 8.67
CA LYS A 41 -6.93 -3.41 8.23
C LYS A 41 -6.42 -4.44 7.24
N MET A 42 -5.62 -4.04 6.25
CA MET A 42 -5.03 -4.95 5.27
C MET A 42 -4.08 -5.96 5.94
N ASN A 43 -3.24 -5.51 6.87
CA ASN A 43 -2.33 -6.39 7.62
C ASN A 43 -3.10 -7.42 8.45
N ASP A 44 -4.17 -6.99 9.12
CA ASP A 44 -5.03 -7.88 9.91
C ASP A 44 -5.70 -8.96 9.04
N GLU A 45 -6.16 -8.60 7.83
CA GLU A 45 -6.74 -9.57 6.91
C GLU A 45 -5.70 -10.58 6.42
N ILE A 46 -4.48 -10.13 6.06
CA ILE A 46 -3.39 -11.01 5.66
C ILE A 46 -3.02 -11.97 6.80
N GLN A 47 -2.89 -11.46 8.03
CA GLN A 47 -2.59 -12.28 9.19
C GLN A 47 -3.70 -13.30 9.48
N ARG A 48 -4.95 -12.86 9.42
CA ARG A 48 -6.12 -13.71 9.65
C ARG A 48 -6.20 -14.83 8.62
N GLU A 49 -6.02 -14.51 7.35
CA GLU A 49 -6.05 -15.51 6.28
C GLU A 49 -4.94 -16.55 6.48
N ALA A 50 -3.73 -16.10 6.86
CA ALA A 50 -2.62 -17.01 7.09
C ALA A 50 -2.89 -18.06 8.19
N LEU A 51 -3.78 -17.77 9.17
CA LEU A 51 -4.13 -18.72 10.23
C LEU A 51 -4.86 -19.98 9.71
N PHE A 52 -5.48 -19.91 8.53
CA PHE A 52 -6.13 -21.06 7.92
C PHE A 52 -5.14 -22.04 7.26
N TYR A 53 -3.87 -21.65 7.14
CA TYR A 53 -2.84 -22.45 6.48
C TYR A 53 -1.75 -22.85 7.49
N GLY A 54 -1.70 -24.10 7.84
CA GLY A 54 -0.66 -24.63 8.76
C GLY A 54 0.74 -24.41 8.19
N GLY A 55 1.67 -23.96 9.04
CA GLY A 55 3.06 -23.78 8.67
C GLY A 55 3.38 -22.48 7.89
N VAL A 56 2.45 -21.53 7.81
CA VAL A 56 2.70 -20.20 7.24
C VAL A 56 3.00 -19.20 8.36
N LYS A 57 4.12 -18.48 8.23
CA LYS A 57 4.47 -17.32 9.06
C LYS A 57 4.37 -16.06 8.20
N VAL A 58 3.67 -15.05 8.70
CA VAL A 58 3.66 -13.71 8.11
C VAL A 58 4.48 -12.76 8.98
N GLU A 59 5.41 -12.06 8.37
CA GLU A 59 6.20 -11.02 9.03
C GLU A 59 5.98 -9.69 8.33
N THR A 60 5.45 -8.70 9.05
CA THR A 60 5.15 -7.37 8.51
C THR A 60 6.15 -6.35 8.99
N ARG A 61 6.63 -5.49 8.08
CA ARG A 61 7.44 -4.32 8.37
C ARG A 61 6.78 -3.09 7.75
N THR A 62 6.74 -2.00 8.54
CA THR A 62 6.08 -0.75 8.15
C THR A 62 7.09 0.37 8.02
N ALA A 63 7.07 1.05 6.89
CA ALA A 63 8.04 2.09 6.56
C ALA A 63 7.67 3.49 7.09
N HIS A 64 6.43 3.70 7.54
CA HIS A 64 5.93 4.99 8.05
C HIS A 64 6.21 6.14 7.06
N ASP A 65 5.80 5.94 5.79
CA ASP A 65 5.94 6.91 4.69
C ASP A 65 7.40 7.27 4.30
N ASP A 66 8.39 6.48 4.75
CA ASP A 66 9.80 6.64 4.38
C ASP A 66 10.23 5.58 3.35
N SER A 67 10.43 6.00 2.09
CA SER A 67 10.85 5.11 1.01
C SER A 67 12.23 4.50 1.26
N ARG A 68 13.15 5.17 1.97
CA ARG A 68 14.48 4.63 2.30
C ARG A 68 14.35 3.49 3.31
N ARG A 69 13.54 3.70 4.34
CA ARG A 69 13.22 2.64 5.31
C ARG A 69 12.57 1.45 4.62
N GLN A 70 11.64 1.68 3.70
CA GLN A 70 10.99 0.59 2.97
C GLN A 70 11.98 -0.21 2.12
N ILE A 71 12.96 0.44 1.49
CA ILE A 71 14.05 -0.23 0.77
C ILE A 71 14.85 -1.14 1.71
N GLU A 72 15.17 -0.68 2.92
CA GLU A 72 15.88 -1.49 3.93
C GLU A 72 15.05 -2.68 4.40
N ASP A 73 13.75 -2.51 4.59
CA ASP A 73 12.80 -3.55 4.96
C ASP A 73 12.69 -4.64 3.87
N ILE A 74 12.61 -4.24 2.60
CA ILE A 74 12.59 -5.20 1.49
C ILE A 74 13.93 -5.95 1.41
N ARG A 75 15.05 -5.26 1.54
CA ARG A 75 16.39 -5.92 1.60
C ARG A 75 16.53 -6.86 2.79
N TYR A 76 15.91 -6.54 3.92
CA TYR A 76 15.84 -7.47 5.04
C TYR A 76 15.13 -8.76 4.63
N PHE A 77 13.95 -8.71 4.01
CA PHE A 77 13.24 -9.89 3.53
C PHE A 77 14.01 -10.67 2.48
N ILE A 78 14.73 -9.99 1.58
CA ILE A 78 15.61 -10.63 0.61
C ILE A 78 16.71 -11.44 1.34
N ARG A 79 17.34 -10.86 2.37
CA ARG A 79 18.37 -11.58 3.17
C ARG A 79 17.79 -12.75 3.95
N GLN A 80 16.57 -12.63 4.45
CA GLN A 80 15.85 -13.71 5.13
C GLN A 80 15.36 -14.81 4.17
N LYS A 81 15.47 -14.59 2.86
CA LYS A 81 15.01 -15.52 1.82
C LYS A 81 13.57 -15.93 2.02
N VAL A 82 12.68 -14.96 2.23
CA VAL A 82 11.24 -15.22 2.35
C VAL A 82 10.71 -15.94 1.12
N ASP A 83 9.70 -16.79 1.30
CA ASP A 83 9.11 -17.58 0.22
C ASP A 83 8.17 -16.76 -0.67
N LEU A 84 7.66 -15.65 -0.15
CA LEU A 84 6.79 -14.69 -0.84
C LEU A 84 7.00 -13.31 -0.24
N LEU A 85 7.01 -12.28 -1.08
CA LEU A 85 7.05 -10.89 -0.66
C LEU A 85 5.78 -10.16 -1.14
N ILE A 86 5.04 -9.56 -0.20
CA ILE A 86 3.90 -8.68 -0.50
C ILE A 86 4.37 -7.24 -0.26
N VAL A 87 4.17 -6.37 -1.25
CA VAL A 87 4.66 -4.98 -1.20
C VAL A 87 3.55 -4.01 -1.56
N ALA A 88 3.28 -3.04 -0.67
CA ALA A 88 2.57 -1.82 -1.00
C ALA A 88 3.60 -0.69 -1.09
N ALA A 89 4.02 -0.32 -2.28
CA ALA A 89 5.13 0.62 -2.47
C ALA A 89 4.75 2.05 -2.01
N ASN A 90 5.62 2.71 -1.24
CA ASN A 90 5.41 4.11 -0.87
C ASN A 90 5.46 5.00 -2.13
N GLU A 91 6.58 4.99 -2.82
CA GLU A 91 6.78 5.71 -4.09
C GLU A 91 7.27 4.72 -5.14
N GLY A 92 6.57 4.66 -6.27
CA GLY A 92 6.85 3.67 -7.32
C GLY A 92 8.28 3.73 -7.83
N MET A 93 8.79 4.94 -8.13
CA MET A 93 10.14 5.13 -8.66
C MET A 93 11.22 4.70 -7.67
N ALA A 94 11.09 5.10 -6.40
CA ALA A 94 12.10 4.81 -5.38
C ALA A 94 12.20 3.30 -5.07
N LEU A 95 11.07 2.60 -5.10
CA LEU A 95 11.01 1.19 -4.73
C LEU A 95 11.28 0.22 -5.91
N THR A 96 11.19 0.69 -7.15
CA THR A 96 11.41 -0.15 -8.34
C THR A 96 12.71 -0.97 -8.25
N PRO A 97 13.89 -0.39 -7.98
CA PRO A 97 15.14 -1.17 -8.02
C PRO A 97 15.20 -2.30 -6.98
N VAL A 98 14.69 -2.07 -5.78
CA VAL A 98 14.77 -3.08 -4.70
C VAL A 98 13.73 -4.18 -4.87
N VAL A 99 12.56 -3.87 -5.44
CA VAL A 99 11.55 -4.88 -5.78
C VAL A 99 12.02 -5.75 -6.94
N GLU A 100 12.65 -5.16 -7.96
CA GLU A 100 13.30 -5.90 -9.04
C GLU A 100 14.42 -6.80 -8.49
N GLU A 101 15.22 -6.31 -7.53
CA GLU A 101 16.24 -7.13 -6.86
C GLU A 101 15.63 -8.37 -6.21
N ALA A 102 14.49 -8.25 -5.52
CA ALA A 102 13.79 -9.38 -4.92
C ALA A 102 13.31 -10.37 -5.98
N PHE A 103 12.67 -9.87 -7.03
CA PHE A 103 12.15 -10.67 -8.13
C PHE A 103 13.26 -11.41 -8.88
N ASP A 104 14.36 -10.73 -9.22
CA ASP A 104 15.52 -11.30 -9.92
C ASP A 104 16.26 -12.38 -9.09
N LYS A 105 16.13 -12.33 -7.75
CA LYS A 105 16.60 -13.38 -6.83
C LYS A 105 15.64 -14.56 -6.69
N GLY A 106 14.55 -14.57 -7.44
CA GLY A 106 13.58 -15.65 -7.48
C GLY A 106 12.55 -15.62 -6.35
N ILE A 107 12.42 -14.51 -5.61
CA ILE A 107 11.35 -14.35 -4.63
C ILE A 107 10.10 -13.91 -5.37
N PRO A 108 8.99 -14.66 -5.33
CA PRO A 108 7.71 -14.21 -5.87
C PRO A 108 7.27 -12.90 -5.19
N VAL A 109 6.88 -11.89 -5.97
CA VAL A 109 6.44 -10.60 -5.45
C VAL A 109 4.99 -10.33 -5.83
N ILE A 110 4.16 -10.03 -4.84
CA ILE A 110 2.80 -9.52 -5.05
C ILE A 110 2.80 -8.02 -4.72
N MET A 111 2.49 -7.20 -5.70
CA MET A 111 2.23 -5.78 -5.49
C MET A 111 0.78 -5.59 -5.06
N VAL A 112 0.53 -4.80 -4.01
CA VAL A 112 -0.82 -4.54 -3.51
C VAL A 112 -1.08 -3.05 -3.44
N ASP A 113 -2.23 -2.60 -3.97
CA ASP A 113 -2.68 -1.20 -4.00
C ASP A 113 -1.76 -0.29 -4.82
N ARG A 114 -0.51 -0.13 -4.41
CA ARG A 114 0.49 0.70 -5.07
C ARG A 114 1.52 -0.15 -5.80
N ARG A 115 1.88 0.23 -7.01
CA ARG A 115 2.83 -0.48 -7.87
C ARG A 115 4.21 0.19 -7.89
N ILE A 116 5.17 -0.52 -8.44
CA ILE A 116 6.45 0.01 -8.93
C ILE A 116 6.32 0.42 -10.41
N LEU A 117 7.34 1.05 -10.96
CA LEU A 117 7.40 1.47 -12.37
C LEU A 117 8.09 0.42 -13.26
N SER A 118 7.72 -0.85 -13.06
CA SER A 118 8.26 -2.01 -13.77
C SER A 118 7.25 -3.14 -13.71
N ASP A 119 7.40 -4.13 -14.59
CA ASP A 119 6.57 -5.34 -14.61
C ASP A 119 7.26 -6.54 -13.92
N LYS A 120 8.40 -6.32 -13.23
CA LYS A 120 9.11 -7.37 -12.48
C LYS A 120 8.44 -7.66 -11.14
N TYR A 121 7.28 -8.24 -11.20
CA TYR A 121 6.54 -8.81 -10.06
C TYR A 121 5.66 -9.96 -10.55
N THR A 122 5.24 -10.83 -9.66
CA THR A 122 4.45 -12.02 -9.99
C THR A 122 2.98 -11.68 -10.24
N ALA A 123 2.41 -10.78 -9.44
CA ALA A 123 1.02 -10.35 -9.54
C ALA A 123 0.81 -8.96 -8.95
N TYR A 124 -0.25 -8.28 -9.42
CA TYR A 124 -0.74 -7.04 -8.87
C TYR A 124 -2.20 -7.20 -8.43
N ILE A 125 -2.50 -6.71 -7.23
CA ILE A 125 -3.84 -6.66 -6.67
C ILE A 125 -4.14 -5.20 -6.31
N GLY A 126 -5.03 -4.56 -7.05
CA GLY A 126 -5.39 -3.16 -6.83
C GLY A 126 -6.46 -2.69 -7.80
N ALA A 127 -6.81 -1.41 -7.68
CA ALA A 127 -7.78 -0.76 -8.55
C ALA A 127 -7.13 -0.27 -9.85
N ASP A 128 -7.94 -0.12 -10.89
CA ASP A 128 -7.57 0.67 -12.06
C ASP A 128 -7.72 2.17 -11.74
N ASN A 129 -6.62 2.75 -11.28
CA ASN A 129 -6.61 4.13 -10.81
C ASN A 129 -6.77 5.14 -11.95
N TYR A 130 -6.35 4.80 -13.16
CA TYR A 130 -6.56 5.66 -14.32
C TYR A 130 -8.05 5.76 -14.66
N GLU A 131 -8.75 4.64 -14.74
CA GLU A 131 -10.19 4.64 -15.02
C GLU A 131 -11.00 5.28 -13.86
N LEU A 132 -10.56 5.14 -12.61
CA LEU A 132 -11.16 5.87 -11.48
C LEU A 132 -11.04 7.40 -11.67
N GLY A 133 -9.85 7.91 -11.94
CA GLY A 133 -9.63 9.34 -12.18
C GLY A 133 -10.43 9.85 -13.37
N LYS A 134 -10.45 9.10 -14.47
CA LYS A 134 -11.22 9.43 -15.67
C LYS A 134 -12.74 9.46 -15.42
N ALA A 135 -13.26 8.51 -14.64
CA ALA A 135 -14.68 8.48 -14.26
C ALA A 135 -15.07 9.73 -13.46
N VAL A 136 -14.23 10.15 -12.51
CA VAL A 136 -14.46 11.38 -11.73
C VAL A 136 -14.38 12.62 -12.62
N GLY A 137 -13.39 12.69 -13.51
CA GLY A 137 -13.26 13.79 -14.48
C GLY A 137 -14.49 13.94 -15.37
N ASN A 138 -14.99 12.82 -15.91
CA ASN A 138 -16.22 12.79 -16.70
C ASN A 138 -17.45 13.23 -15.88
N TYR A 139 -17.54 12.77 -14.63
CA TYR A 139 -18.63 13.16 -13.73
C TYR A 139 -18.63 14.68 -13.47
N ILE A 140 -17.48 15.24 -13.12
CA ILE A 140 -17.34 16.68 -12.87
C ILE A 140 -17.63 17.48 -14.15
N ALA A 141 -17.09 17.07 -15.30
CA ALA A 141 -17.37 17.73 -16.58
C ALA A 141 -18.86 17.73 -16.92
N HIS A 142 -19.54 16.61 -16.73
CA HIS A 142 -20.98 16.51 -16.95
C HIS A 142 -21.76 17.42 -15.99
N ARG A 143 -21.42 17.42 -14.69
CA ARG A 143 -22.09 18.25 -13.67
C ARG A 143 -21.91 19.74 -13.94
N LEU A 144 -20.76 20.16 -14.40
CA LEU A 144 -20.42 21.54 -14.75
C LEU A 144 -20.77 21.90 -16.21
N LYS A 145 -21.41 20.97 -16.95
CA LYS A 145 -21.79 21.17 -18.36
C LYS A 145 -20.60 21.55 -19.25
N GLY A 146 -19.44 20.95 -19.00
CA GLY A 146 -18.22 21.13 -19.77
C GLY A 146 -17.49 22.46 -19.56
N ARG A 147 -17.82 23.20 -18.49
CA ARG A 147 -17.20 24.52 -18.23
C ARG A 147 -17.04 24.74 -16.73
N GLY A 148 -15.84 25.16 -16.28
CA GLY A 148 -15.62 25.50 -14.88
C GLY A 148 -14.16 25.37 -14.44
N LYS A 149 -13.91 25.84 -13.22
CA LYS A 149 -12.62 25.91 -12.56
C LYS A 149 -12.57 24.82 -11.48
N VAL A 150 -11.62 23.90 -11.59
CA VAL A 150 -11.48 22.77 -10.69
C VAL A 150 -10.16 22.86 -9.96
N VAL A 151 -10.12 22.46 -8.69
CA VAL A 151 -8.88 22.20 -7.95
C VAL A 151 -8.81 20.73 -7.59
N GLU A 152 -7.59 20.20 -7.52
CA GLU A 152 -7.33 18.81 -7.15
C GLU A 152 -6.58 18.75 -5.83
N LEU A 153 -7.06 17.92 -4.91
CA LEU A 153 -6.36 17.50 -3.69
C LEU A 153 -5.87 16.07 -3.91
N SER A 154 -4.59 15.94 -4.22
CA SER A 154 -4.00 14.64 -4.57
C SER A 154 -3.54 13.87 -3.35
N GLY A 155 -3.35 12.57 -3.52
CA GLY A 155 -2.54 11.77 -2.63
C GLY A 155 -1.05 12.05 -2.82
N LEU A 156 -0.19 11.25 -2.15
CA LEU A 156 1.27 11.34 -2.28
C LEU A 156 1.68 11.27 -3.77
N VAL A 157 2.27 12.34 -4.27
CA VAL A 157 2.58 12.54 -5.70
C VAL A 157 3.47 11.44 -6.29
N GLY A 158 4.38 10.86 -5.51
CA GLY A 158 5.25 9.76 -5.94
C GLY A 158 4.57 8.38 -5.98
N SER A 159 3.33 8.24 -5.48
CA SER A 159 2.60 6.99 -5.48
C SER A 159 1.86 6.75 -6.80
N THR A 160 1.87 5.51 -7.30
CA THR A 160 1.22 5.17 -8.57
C THR A 160 -0.28 5.47 -8.61
N PRO A 161 -1.08 5.26 -7.53
CA PRO A 161 -2.48 5.66 -7.54
C PRO A 161 -2.70 7.17 -7.74
N ALA A 162 -1.87 8.03 -7.15
CA ALA A 162 -1.99 9.47 -7.32
C ALA A 162 -1.67 9.88 -8.77
N ILE A 163 -0.58 9.35 -9.32
CA ILE A 163 -0.17 9.60 -10.70
C ILE A 163 -1.26 9.17 -11.68
N GLU A 164 -1.75 7.95 -11.55
CA GLU A 164 -2.72 7.35 -12.46
C GLU A 164 -4.10 8.04 -12.36
N ARG A 165 -4.58 8.35 -11.15
CA ARG A 165 -5.84 9.10 -10.95
C ARG A 165 -5.75 10.51 -11.54
N HIS A 166 -4.63 11.21 -11.36
CA HIS A 166 -4.39 12.50 -11.99
C HIS A 166 -4.43 12.40 -13.52
N GLN A 167 -3.69 11.45 -14.10
CA GLN A 167 -3.67 11.23 -15.54
C GLN A 167 -5.05 10.92 -16.12
N GLY A 168 -5.81 10.03 -15.46
CA GLY A 168 -7.18 9.71 -15.85
C GLY A 168 -8.10 10.93 -15.78
N PHE A 169 -8.05 11.69 -14.69
CA PHE A 169 -8.79 12.91 -14.50
C PHE A 169 -8.50 13.92 -15.61
N MET A 170 -7.21 14.20 -15.86
CA MET A 170 -6.77 15.11 -16.91
C MET A 170 -7.21 14.65 -18.31
N SER A 171 -7.16 13.35 -18.59
CA SER A 171 -7.61 12.81 -19.88
C SER A 171 -9.11 13.06 -20.15
N ALA A 172 -9.91 13.13 -19.09
CA ALA A 172 -11.33 13.44 -19.20
C ALA A 172 -11.60 14.93 -19.37
N ILE A 173 -11.07 15.76 -18.46
CA ILE A 173 -11.38 17.21 -18.48
C ILE A 173 -10.75 17.97 -19.65
N SER A 174 -9.60 17.50 -20.17
CA SER A 174 -8.94 18.12 -21.33
C SER A 174 -9.78 18.06 -22.63
N GLN A 175 -10.82 17.24 -22.66
CA GLN A 175 -11.77 17.20 -23.79
C GLN A 175 -12.74 18.39 -23.80
N TYR A 176 -12.74 19.20 -22.74
CA TYR A 176 -13.63 20.35 -22.57
C TYR A 176 -12.80 21.63 -22.49
N PRO A 177 -12.75 22.46 -23.56
CA PRO A 177 -11.89 23.64 -23.63
C PRO A 177 -12.16 24.70 -22.54
N ASP A 178 -13.40 24.75 -22.05
CA ASP A 178 -13.84 25.71 -21.02
C ASP A 178 -13.65 25.15 -19.58
N MET A 179 -13.06 23.99 -19.42
CA MET A 179 -12.68 23.44 -18.11
C MET A 179 -11.20 23.69 -17.82
N THR A 180 -10.90 24.14 -16.62
CA THR A 180 -9.53 24.45 -16.21
C THR A 180 -9.23 23.80 -14.85
N LEU A 181 -8.12 23.04 -14.76
CA LEU A 181 -7.52 22.67 -13.49
C LEU A 181 -6.65 23.85 -13.02
N LEU A 182 -7.13 24.53 -11.96
CA LEU A 182 -6.45 25.71 -11.39
C LEU A 182 -5.19 25.34 -10.62
N ALA A 183 -5.24 24.25 -9.88
CA ALA A 183 -4.13 23.73 -9.08
C ALA A 183 -4.35 22.26 -8.74
N SER A 184 -3.23 21.54 -8.53
CA SER A 184 -3.18 20.22 -7.93
C SER A 184 -2.25 20.31 -6.73
N GLU A 185 -2.75 19.98 -5.53
CA GLU A 185 -2.01 20.11 -4.27
C GLU A 185 -1.83 18.73 -3.63
N ASP A 186 -0.60 18.40 -3.27
CA ASP A 186 -0.27 17.15 -2.57
C ASP A 186 -0.76 17.21 -1.12
N ALA A 187 -1.71 16.35 -0.77
CA ALA A 187 -2.24 16.17 0.58
C ALA A 187 -1.74 14.88 1.25
N GLY A 188 -0.87 14.11 0.59
CA GLY A 188 -0.23 12.92 1.14
C GLY A 188 -1.21 11.80 1.56
N TRP A 189 -2.42 11.75 0.99
CA TRP A 189 -3.53 10.87 1.41
C TRP A 189 -4.13 11.19 2.78
N LEU A 190 -3.83 12.36 3.36
CA LEU A 190 -4.22 12.72 4.72
C LEU A 190 -5.22 13.89 4.73
N GLN A 191 -6.23 13.79 5.60
CA GLN A 191 -7.30 14.78 5.71
C GLN A 191 -6.76 16.15 6.17
N GLN A 192 -5.97 16.17 7.24
CA GLN A 192 -5.48 17.43 7.84
C GLN A 192 -4.62 18.27 6.86
N PRO A 193 -3.65 17.68 6.13
CA PRO A 193 -2.98 18.41 5.05
C PRO A 193 -3.93 18.86 3.93
N ALA A 194 -4.94 18.07 3.57
CA ALA A 194 -5.92 18.44 2.55
C ALA A 194 -6.73 19.68 2.96
N GLU A 195 -7.18 19.76 4.21
CA GLU A 195 -7.89 20.92 4.76
C GLU A 195 -7.01 22.19 4.68
N ALA A 196 -5.75 22.12 5.13
CA ALA A 196 -4.83 23.25 5.06
C ALA A 196 -4.53 23.70 3.61
N LYS A 197 -4.44 22.74 2.67
CA LYS A 197 -4.29 23.03 1.25
C LYS A 197 -5.55 23.69 0.68
N MET A 198 -6.73 23.20 1.05
CA MET A 198 -8.00 23.77 0.60
C MET A 198 -8.18 25.21 1.10
N ASP A 199 -7.86 25.49 2.35
CA ASP A 199 -7.87 26.86 2.90
C ASP A 199 -6.97 27.81 2.09
N SER A 200 -5.79 27.36 1.71
CA SER A 200 -4.87 28.13 0.85
C SER A 200 -5.43 28.35 -0.56
N LEU A 201 -6.06 27.32 -1.14
CA LEU A 201 -6.70 27.41 -2.46
C LEU A 201 -7.86 28.38 -2.47
N LEU A 202 -8.70 28.40 -1.44
CA LEU A 202 -9.83 29.34 -1.28
C LEU A 202 -9.37 30.80 -1.17
N GLN A 203 -8.20 31.03 -0.54
CA GLN A 203 -7.61 32.37 -0.50
C GLN A 203 -7.00 32.81 -1.84
N ARG A 204 -6.46 31.87 -2.61
CA ARG A 204 -5.77 32.10 -3.86
C ARG A 204 -6.70 32.24 -5.06
N PHE A 205 -7.79 31.50 -5.06
CA PHE A 205 -8.76 31.48 -6.16
C PHE A 205 -10.13 31.91 -5.69
N PRO A 206 -10.65 33.06 -6.18
CA PRO A 206 -11.95 33.58 -5.76
C PRO A 206 -13.14 32.76 -6.27
N GLU A 207 -12.92 31.92 -7.27
CA GLU A 207 -13.94 31.06 -7.88
C GLU A 207 -13.37 29.65 -8.07
N ILE A 208 -13.99 28.69 -7.42
CA ILE A 208 -13.76 27.23 -7.56
C ILE A 208 -15.10 26.58 -7.75
N ASP A 209 -15.34 25.97 -8.90
CA ASP A 209 -16.62 25.34 -9.24
C ASP A 209 -16.72 23.89 -8.74
N ALA A 210 -15.56 23.21 -8.61
CA ALA A 210 -15.50 21.86 -8.06
C ALA A 210 -14.12 21.57 -7.43
N VAL A 211 -14.13 20.63 -6.48
CA VAL A 211 -12.92 20.05 -5.87
C VAL A 211 -12.88 18.57 -6.22
N TYR A 212 -11.77 18.11 -6.75
CA TYR A 212 -11.45 16.70 -6.93
C TYR A 212 -10.56 16.22 -5.80
N GLY A 213 -11.10 15.48 -4.82
CA GLY A 213 -10.32 14.74 -3.83
C GLY A 213 -10.10 13.31 -4.30
N MET A 214 -8.85 12.83 -4.27
CA MET A 214 -8.52 11.49 -4.78
C MET A 214 -9.00 10.34 -3.90
N ASN A 215 -9.37 10.63 -2.65
CA ASN A 215 -9.99 9.71 -1.69
C ASN A 215 -10.92 10.52 -0.76
N GLU A 216 -11.21 10.00 0.44
CA GLU A 216 -12.03 10.66 1.46
C GLU A 216 -11.46 11.97 2.02
N ILE A 217 -10.23 12.34 1.68
CA ILE A 217 -9.61 13.62 2.08
C ILE A 217 -10.41 14.85 1.60
N GLY A 218 -11.25 14.68 0.61
CA GLY A 218 -12.16 15.73 0.14
C GLY A 218 -13.43 15.89 0.97
N ARG A 219 -13.63 15.10 2.02
CA ARG A 219 -14.75 15.22 2.96
C ARG A 219 -14.27 15.95 4.21
N ALA A 220 -14.25 17.25 4.15
CA ALA A 220 -14.12 18.12 5.31
C ALA A 220 -15.51 18.54 5.79
#